data_a1c3fc091640590910da4e83e7517315
#
_entry.id   a1c3fc091640590910da4e83e7517315
#
_cell.length_a   1.000
_cell.length_b   1.000
_cell.length_c   1.000
_cell.angle_alpha   90.00
_cell.angle_beta   90.00
_cell.angle_gamma   90.00
#
_symmetry.space_group_name_H-M   'P 1'
#
loop_
_entity.id
_entity.type
_entity.pdbx_description
1 polymer ?
#
loop_
_entity_poly.entity_id
_entity_poly.type
_entity_poly.pdbx_seq_one_letter_code
_entity_poly.pdbx_strand_id
1 'polypeptide(L)'
;MNNLLTIDTGAIDWARAQFALTAIYHWLFVPLTLGLALIMGIIETIYYRKRDEFWLEATKFWQRLFGVNFAMGVATGIILEFEFGTNWSNYSWFVGDIFGAPLAVEGIVAFFMESTFVAVMFFGWKKVSAGFHLASTWLTGLGATISAWWILVANAWMQNPVGCEFNPDTVRNEMTSFADVALSPFAVDKFLHTVISSWVVGAAFVMAVSGWYLLKKRNQRLATESIKIASIVGIVASLLAMGTGDMSAVKVADKQPMKLAAMEALYDGGQNVSLTAIAGINPFEQPDYAKGGEAPLRIAIPSGLSLLATHSTDGYVPGINDIIKGYEKADGTLVPSLNERIESGKVAIKALAEYRRLKAEHPEKKIEIAINKTLIDANMQNFGYGYIKDEAEIVPYIPLCFYAFRVMVGIGTLLLLFFLVAGHVAFRMDISKPRWLHIAAIAMLPLTYIASEAGWIVAEMGRQPWAIQDMLPVGAAVSDIGSASVATTFFIFLALFTTLLVVEISIMLKQIKKG
;
A
#
# COMPACT_ATOMS: atom_id res chain seq x y z
N MET A 1 -1.51 23.65 19.17
CA MET A 1 -0.40 24.06 18.28
C MET A 1 0.81 24.63 18.98
N ASN A 2 0.70 25.18 20.19
CA ASN A 2 1.87 25.67 20.94
C ASN A 2 2.83 24.57 21.47
N ASN A 3 2.45 23.30 21.40
CA ASN A 3 3.25 22.16 21.89
C ASN A 3 4.14 21.49 20.83
N LEU A 4 4.07 21.92 19.57
CA LEU A 4 4.91 21.33 18.49
C LEU A 4 6.42 21.55 18.68
N LEU A 5 6.81 22.48 19.57
CA LEU A 5 8.21 22.76 19.89
C LEU A 5 8.79 21.82 20.96
N THR A 6 7.97 20.96 21.56
CA THR A 6 8.35 20.06 22.68
C THR A 6 7.98 18.59 22.42
N ILE A 7 7.66 18.21 21.17
CA ILE A 7 7.35 16.81 20.85
C ILE A 7 8.60 15.97 21.09
N ASP A 8 8.44 14.93 21.90
CA ASP A 8 9.46 13.91 22.12
C ASP A 8 9.76 13.18 20.81
N THR A 9 10.93 13.43 20.22
CA THR A 9 11.34 12.79 18.95
C THR A 9 11.31 11.27 19.06
N GLY A 10 11.57 10.71 20.24
CA GLY A 10 11.42 9.28 20.51
C GLY A 10 9.98 8.78 20.35
N ALA A 11 8.97 9.59 20.70
CA ALA A 11 7.56 9.23 20.51
C ALA A 11 7.21 9.13 19.01
N ILE A 12 7.76 10.02 18.17
CA ILE A 12 7.57 9.97 16.71
C ILE A 12 8.14 8.68 16.13
N ASP A 13 9.36 8.33 16.50
CA ASP A 13 10.03 7.13 15.98
C ASP A 13 9.30 5.85 16.42
N TRP A 14 8.86 5.77 17.67
CA TRP A 14 8.08 4.63 18.16
C TRP A 14 6.71 4.54 17.52
N ALA A 15 6.00 5.66 17.30
CA ALA A 15 4.71 5.67 16.61
C ALA A 15 4.85 5.20 15.16
N ARG A 16 5.90 5.64 14.45
CA ARG A 16 6.22 5.15 13.09
C ARG A 16 6.56 3.66 13.08
N ALA A 17 7.39 3.22 14.02
CA ALA A 17 7.77 1.81 14.13
C ALA A 17 6.56 0.92 14.45
N GLN A 18 5.66 1.35 15.33
CA GLN A 18 4.44 0.61 15.68
C GLN A 18 3.49 0.53 14.50
N PHE A 19 3.23 1.63 13.80
CA PHE A 19 2.40 1.62 12.60
C PHE A 19 2.98 0.70 11.50
N ALA A 20 4.30 0.78 11.26
CA ALA A 20 4.97 -0.10 10.31
C ALA A 20 4.86 -1.58 10.70
N LEU A 21 5.05 -1.89 12.00
CA LEU A 21 4.88 -3.24 12.54
C LEU A 21 3.47 -3.77 12.25
N THR A 22 2.45 -3.02 12.64
CA THR A 22 1.05 -3.42 12.49
C THR A 22 0.67 -3.57 11.02
N ALA A 23 1.08 -2.63 10.17
CA ALA A 23 0.82 -2.67 8.74
C ALA A 23 1.48 -3.89 8.06
N ILE A 24 2.75 -4.19 8.37
CA ILE A 24 3.47 -5.37 7.85
C ILE A 24 2.77 -6.66 8.27
N TYR A 25 2.44 -6.84 9.56
CA TYR A 25 1.72 -8.03 9.99
C TYR A 25 0.33 -8.16 9.37
N HIS A 26 -0.43 -7.08 9.31
CA HIS A 26 -1.75 -7.07 8.66
C HIS A 26 -1.65 -7.45 7.18
N TRP A 27 -0.63 -6.95 6.49
CA TRP A 27 -0.41 -7.22 5.07
C TRP A 27 0.05 -8.66 4.77
N LEU A 28 0.47 -9.44 5.76
CA LEU A 28 0.67 -10.88 5.57
C LEU A 28 -0.66 -11.63 5.33
N PHE A 29 -1.77 -11.13 5.86
CA PHE A 29 -3.08 -11.79 5.80
C PHE A 29 -3.97 -11.27 4.66
N VAL A 30 -3.97 -9.97 4.42
CA VAL A 30 -4.88 -9.32 3.44
C VAL A 30 -4.70 -9.85 2.02
N PRO A 31 -3.50 -9.87 1.42
CA PRO A 31 -3.34 -10.32 0.04
C PRO A 31 -3.70 -11.79 -0.14
N LEU A 32 -3.43 -12.63 0.87
CA LEU A 32 -3.83 -14.02 0.81
C LEU A 32 -5.36 -14.18 0.88
N THR A 33 -6.05 -13.37 1.68
CA THR A 33 -7.53 -13.33 1.72
C THR A 33 -8.10 -13.00 0.34
N LEU A 34 -7.67 -11.90 -0.27
CA LEU A 34 -8.17 -11.46 -1.59
C LEU A 34 -7.86 -12.48 -2.70
N GLY A 35 -6.66 -13.03 -2.70
CA GLY A 35 -6.24 -14.00 -3.71
C GLY A 35 -6.93 -15.36 -3.57
N LEU A 36 -7.07 -15.88 -2.33
CA LEU A 36 -7.79 -17.13 -2.09
C LEU A 36 -9.28 -16.99 -2.36
N ALA A 37 -9.91 -15.86 -2.02
CA ALA A 37 -11.33 -15.62 -2.31
C ALA A 37 -11.62 -15.76 -3.81
N LEU A 38 -10.78 -15.18 -4.67
CA LEU A 38 -10.89 -15.30 -6.13
C LEU A 38 -10.77 -16.76 -6.58
N ILE A 39 -9.69 -17.45 -6.16
CA ILE A 39 -9.42 -18.84 -6.58
C ILE A 39 -10.51 -19.79 -6.08
N MET A 40 -10.93 -19.62 -4.84
CA MET A 40 -12.02 -20.41 -4.23
C MET A 40 -13.35 -20.19 -4.97
N GLY A 41 -13.69 -18.93 -5.31
CA GLY A 41 -14.87 -18.61 -6.11
C GLY A 41 -14.84 -19.28 -7.48
N ILE A 42 -13.67 -19.33 -8.15
CA ILE A 42 -13.49 -20.04 -9.41
C ILE A 42 -13.72 -21.55 -9.23
N ILE A 43 -13.12 -22.17 -8.21
CA ILE A 43 -13.24 -23.62 -7.93
C ILE A 43 -14.70 -23.97 -7.61
N GLU A 44 -15.40 -23.19 -6.79
CA GLU A 44 -16.81 -23.40 -6.48
C GLU A 44 -17.71 -23.18 -7.71
N THR A 45 -17.38 -22.24 -8.58
CA THR A 45 -18.10 -22.07 -9.86
C THR A 45 -17.98 -23.32 -10.73
N ILE A 46 -16.82 -23.97 -10.76
CA ILE A 46 -16.60 -25.23 -11.47
C ILE A 46 -17.46 -26.35 -10.83
N TYR A 47 -17.47 -26.44 -9.50
CA TYR A 47 -18.36 -27.35 -8.78
C TYR A 47 -19.83 -27.11 -9.13
N TYR A 48 -20.29 -25.86 -9.08
CA TYR A 48 -21.67 -25.51 -9.37
C TYR A 48 -22.11 -25.96 -10.78
N ARG A 49 -21.21 -25.85 -11.77
CA ARG A 49 -21.48 -26.26 -13.16
C ARG A 49 -21.38 -27.76 -13.38
N LYS A 50 -20.38 -28.44 -12.80
CA LYS A 50 -20.08 -29.85 -13.06
C LYS A 50 -20.80 -30.82 -12.12
N ARG A 51 -21.15 -30.38 -10.92
CA ARG A 51 -21.72 -31.19 -9.83
C ARG A 51 -20.87 -32.41 -9.46
N ASP A 52 -19.54 -32.34 -9.70
CA ASP A 52 -18.57 -33.39 -9.35
C ASP A 52 -18.14 -33.21 -7.89
N GLU A 53 -18.26 -34.25 -7.08
CA GLU A 53 -17.92 -34.28 -5.66
C GLU A 53 -16.45 -33.87 -5.40
N PHE A 54 -15.55 -34.18 -6.34
CA PHE A 54 -14.17 -33.73 -6.27
C PHE A 54 -14.03 -32.21 -6.14
N TRP A 55 -14.79 -31.45 -6.94
CA TRP A 55 -14.74 -29.99 -6.89
C TRP A 55 -15.38 -29.42 -5.62
N LEU A 56 -16.37 -30.14 -5.05
CA LEU A 56 -16.94 -29.81 -3.74
C LEU A 56 -15.88 -29.93 -2.63
N GLU A 57 -15.18 -31.05 -2.60
CA GLU A 57 -14.13 -31.28 -1.58
C GLU A 57 -12.94 -30.33 -1.79
N ALA A 58 -12.58 -30.02 -3.03
CA ALA A 58 -11.57 -29.02 -3.35
C ALA A 58 -11.99 -27.63 -2.83
N THR A 59 -13.23 -27.21 -3.07
CA THR A 59 -13.77 -25.94 -2.53
C THR A 59 -13.66 -25.92 -1.01
N LYS A 60 -14.16 -26.95 -0.32
CA LYS A 60 -14.09 -27.03 1.15
C LYS A 60 -12.66 -27.02 1.69
N PHE A 61 -11.71 -27.60 0.97
CA PHE A 61 -10.31 -27.60 1.35
C PHE A 61 -9.76 -26.16 1.36
N TRP A 62 -9.89 -25.44 0.26
CA TRP A 62 -9.41 -24.06 0.15
C TRP A 62 -10.18 -23.10 1.07
N GLN A 63 -11.48 -23.32 1.26
CA GLN A 63 -12.31 -22.57 2.18
C GLN A 63 -11.83 -22.67 3.64
N ARG A 64 -11.36 -23.84 4.10
CA ARG A 64 -10.79 -23.97 5.44
C ARG A 64 -9.53 -23.13 5.63
N LEU A 65 -8.66 -23.09 4.62
CA LEU A 65 -7.45 -22.26 4.66
C LEU A 65 -7.78 -20.77 4.59
N PHE A 66 -8.71 -20.40 3.72
CA PHE A 66 -9.23 -19.03 3.65
C PHE A 66 -9.77 -18.55 5.00
N GLY A 67 -10.59 -19.36 5.68
CA GLY A 67 -11.22 -18.96 6.94
C GLY A 67 -10.23 -18.71 8.08
N VAL A 68 -9.14 -19.47 8.14
CA VAL A 68 -8.08 -19.24 9.13
C VAL A 68 -7.39 -17.91 8.88
N ASN A 69 -7.00 -17.66 7.64
CA ASN A 69 -6.34 -16.42 7.24
C ASN A 69 -7.24 -15.19 7.39
N PHE A 70 -8.50 -15.32 6.96
CA PHE A 70 -9.50 -14.25 7.04
C PHE A 70 -9.70 -13.77 8.50
N ALA A 71 -9.83 -14.71 9.44
CA ALA A 71 -10.00 -14.35 10.85
C ALA A 71 -8.80 -13.57 11.41
N MET A 72 -7.56 -13.90 11.00
CA MET A 72 -6.36 -13.18 11.40
C MET A 72 -6.29 -11.79 10.74
N GLY A 73 -6.68 -11.71 9.46
CA GLY A 73 -6.77 -10.42 8.74
C GLY A 73 -7.72 -9.45 9.42
N VAL A 74 -8.93 -9.89 9.79
CA VAL A 74 -9.91 -9.05 10.50
C VAL A 74 -9.36 -8.59 11.86
N ALA A 75 -8.78 -9.50 12.66
CA ALA A 75 -8.24 -9.15 13.98
C ALA A 75 -7.14 -8.11 13.91
N THR A 76 -6.21 -8.24 12.98
CA THR A 76 -5.10 -7.28 12.81
C THR A 76 -5.54 -5.96 12.17
N GLY A 77 -6.56 -5.97 11.30
CA GLY A 77 -7.14 -4.76 10.70
C GLY A 77 -7.80 -3.86 11.73
N ILE A 78 -8.60 -4.44 12.62
CA ILE A 78 -9.23 -3.68 13.72
C ILE A 78 -8.17 -2.97 14.59
N ILE A 79 -7.06 -3.64 14.90
CA ILE A 79 -5.97 -3.05 15.68
C ILE A 79 -5.33 -1.87 14.92
N LEU A 80 -5.10 -2.02 13.62
CA LEU A 80 -4.54 -0.96 12.78
C LEU A 80 -5.42 0.29 12.76
N GLU A 81 -6.75 0.13 12.69
CA GLU A 81 -7.69 1.25 12.76
C GLU A 81 -7.64 1.97 14.10
N PHE A 82 -7.53 1.26 15.22
CA PHE A 82 -7.39 1.87 16.53
C PHE A 82 -6.14 2.72 16.70
N GLU A 83 -5.05 2.42 15.99
CA GLU A 83 -3.82 3.22 16.03
C GLU A 83 -4.02 4.67 15.56
N PHE A 84 -4.95 4.92 14.64
CA PHE A 84 -5.28 6.28 14.21
C PHE A 84 -5.84 7.14 15.34
N GLY A 85 -6.60 6.55 16.27
CA GLY A 85 -7.12 7.25 17.44
C GLY A 85 -6.13 7.37 18.60
N THR A 86 -5.17 6.46 18.70
CA THR A 86 -4.20 6.41 19.80
C THR A 86 -2.92 7.16 19.48
N ASN A 87 -2.16 6.70 18.50
CA ASN A 87 -0.83 7.21 18.19
C ASN A 87 -0.84 8.38 17.19
N TRP A 88 -1.94 8.56 16.44
CA TRP A 88 -2.06 9.50 15.33
C TRP A 88 -3.26 10.44 15.48
N SER A 89 -3.57 10.86 16.71
CA SER A 89 -4.75 11.68 16.98
C SER A 89 -4.74 13.05 16.29
N ASN A 90 -3.56 13.69 16.13
CA ASN A 90 -3.44 14.95 15.41
C ASN A 90 -3.73 14.75 13.91
N TYR A 91 -3.28 13.65 13.32
CA TYR A 91 -3.66 13.26 11.97
C TYR A 91 -5.18 13.07 11.87
N SER A 92 -5.76 12.26 12.76
CA SER A 92 -7.20 11.97 12.76
C SER A 92 -8.06 13.23 12.93
N TRP A 93 -7.59 14.18 13.73
CA TRP A 93 -8.22 15.50 13.84
C TRP A 93 -8.13 16.28 12.54
N PHE A 94 -6.95 16.34 11.92
CA PHE A 94 -6.69 17.16 10.74
C PHE A 94 -7.45 16.69 9.50
N VAL A 95 -7.66 15.37 9.35
CA VAL A 95 -8.39 14.79 8.19
C VAL A 95 -9.89 14.66 8.42
N GLY A 96 -10.35 14.57 9.67
CA GLY A 96 -11.76 14.57 10.04
C GLY A 96 -12.62 13.59 9.26
N ASP A 97 -13.60 14.12 8.54
CA ASP A 97 -14.58 13.38 7.74
C ASP A 97 -14.00 12.75 6.48
N ILE A 98 -12.90 13.27 5.94
CA ILE A 98 -12.23 12.73 4.75
C ILE A 98 -11.72 11.30 5.01
N PHE A 99 -11.25 11.02 6.22
CA PHE A 99 -10.84 9.68 6.63
C PHE A 99 -12.01 8.90 7.24
N GLY A 100 -12.83 9.56 8.05
CA GLY A 100 -13.94 8.93 8.76
C GLY A 100 -15.06 8.43 7.85
N ALA A 101 -15.38 9.14 6.76
CA ALA A 101 -16.45 8.72 5.85
C ALA A 101 -16.11 7.43 5.07
N PRO A 102 -14.94 7.25 4.45
CA PRO A 102 -14.54 5.97 3.88
C PRO A 102 -14.59 4.81 4.89
N LEU A 103 -14.06 4.99 6.10
CA LEU A 103 -14.07 3.95 7.14
C LEU A 103 -15.49 3.60 7.61
N ALA A 104 -16.38 4.60 7.74
CA ALA A 104 -17.77 4.35 8.09
C ALA A 104 -18.50 3.53 7.01
N VAL A 105 -18.27 3.85 5.73
CA VAL A 105 -18.84 3.07 4.61
C VAL A 105 -18.25 1.66 4.58
N GLU A 106 -16.96 1.51 4.83
CA GLU A 106 -16.31 0.20 4.98
C GLU A 106 -17.01 -0.63 6.07
N GLY A 107 -17.13 -0.09 7.27
CA GLY A 107 -17.76 -0.78 8.39
C GLY A 107 -19.21 -1.19 8.10
N ILE A 108 -20.02 -0.29 7.51
CA ILE A 108 -21.43 -0.55 7.23
C ILE A 108 -21.62 -1.52 6.04
N VAL A 109 -20.91 -1.31 4.93
CA VAL A 109 -21.16 -2.08 3.70
C VAL A 109 -20.29 -3.33 3.64
N ALA A 110 -18.97 -3.18 3.75
CA ALA A 110 -18.05 -4.29 3.57
C ALA A 110 -18.12 -5.27 4.74
N PHE A 111 -17.95 -4.83 5.97
CA PHE A 111 -17.92 -5.69 7.15
C PHE A 111 -19.24 -6.44 7.39
N PHE A 112 -20.41 -5.78 7.23
CA PHE A 112 -21.71 -6.49 7.34
C PHE A 112 -21.91 -7.50 6.21
N MET A 113 -21.48 -7.17 4.99
CA MET A 113 -21.55 -8.11 3.87
C MET A 113 -20.63 -9.31 4.12
N GLU A 114 -19.39 -9.08 4.53
CA GLU A 114 -18.45 -10.15 4.86
C GLU A 114 -18.97 -11.06 5.96
N SER A 115 -19.34 -10.50 7.11
CA SER A 115 -19.80 -11.29 8.27
C SER A 115 -21.02 -12.15 7.95
N THR A 116 -21.96 -11.61 7.16
CA THR A 116 -23.17 -12.33 6.74
C THR A 116 -22.85 -13.48 5.79
N PHE A 117 -22.09 -13.21 4.73
CA PHE A 117 -21.85 -14.21 3.70
C PHE A 117 -20.75 -15.21 4.06
N VAL A 118 -19.78 -14.85 4.89
CA VAL A 118 -18.84 -15.79 5.50
C VAL A 118 -19.58 -16.85 6.31
N ALA A 119 -20.57 -16.46 7.11
CA ALA A 119 -21.38 -17.43 7.87
C ALA A 119 -22.13 -18.41 6.95
N VAL A 120 -22.73 -17.92 5.86
CA VAL A 120 -23.39 -18.78 4.87
C VAL A 120 -22.39 -19.68 4.16
N MET A 121 -21.24 -19.14 3.76
CA MET A 121 -20.18 -19.88 3.09
C MET A 121 -19.66 -21.04 3.93
N PHE A 122 -19.48 -20.88 5.26
CA PHE A 122 -19.00 -21.97 6.12
C PHE A 122 -20.11 -22.95 6.56
N PHE A 123 -21.30 -22.44 6.88
CA PHE A 123 -22.37 -23.22 7.51
C PHE A 123 -23.58 -23.50 6.62
N GLY A 124 -23.57 -22.97 5.39
CA GLY A 124 -24.68 -23.01 4.45
C GLY A 124 -24.77 -24.26 3.56
N TRP A 125 -23.71 -25.07 3.44
CA TRP A 125 -23.61 -26.19 2.48
C TRP A 125 -24.82 -27.09 2.37
N LYS A 126 -25.49 -27.35 3.48
CA LYS A 126 -26.70 -28.21 3.55
C LYS A 126 -27.98 -27.42 3.86
N LYS A 127 -27.89 -26.10 4.01
CA LYS A 127 -29.00 -25.26 4.47
C LYS A 127 -29.57 -24.35 3.40
N VAL A 128 -28.78 -24.04 2.39
CA VAL A 128 -29.17 -23.13 1.29
C VAL A 128 -28.98 -23.81 -0.06
N SER A 129 -29.60 -23.25 -1.10
CA SER A 129 -29.38 -23.74 -2.46
C SER A 129 -27.92 -23.58 -2.88
N ALA A 130 -27.42 -24.45 -3.76
CA ALA A 130 -26.04 -24.38 -4.25
C ALA A 130 -25.72 -23.07 -5.00
N GLY A 131 -26.72 -22.47 -5.67
CA GLY A 131 -26.57 -21.16 -6.30
C GLY A 131 -26.40 -20.03 -5.29
N PHE A 132 -27.17 -20.05 -4.21
CA PHE A 132 -27.04 -19.07 -3.14
C PHE A 132 -25.72 -19.24 -2.36
N HIS A 133 -25.27 -20.48 -2.16
CA HIS A 133 -23.97 -20.76 -1.55
C HIS A 133 -22.83 -20.18 -2.40
N LEU A 134 -22.82 -20.46 -3.72
CA LEU A 134 -21.85 -19.89 -4.65
C LEU A 134 -21.88 -18.35 -4.64
N ALA A 135 -23.08 -17.75 -4.67
CA ALA A 135 -23.22 -16.31 -4.55
C ALA A 135 -22.62 -15.78 -3.24
N SER A 136 -22.81 -16.50 -2.12
CA SER A 136 -22.24 -16.11 -0.83
C SER A 136 -20.71 -16.15 -0.82
N THR A 137 -20.11 -17.14 -1.48
CA THR A 137 -18.65 -17.21 -1.66
C THR A 137 -18.11 -16.02 -2.45
N TRP A 138 -18.74 -15.67 -3.58
CA TRP A 138 -18.34 -14.49 -4.35
C TRP A 138 -18.61 -13.17 -3.61
N LEU A 139 -19.71 -13.06 -2.88
CA LEU A 139 -20.04 -11.88 -2.08
C LEU A 139 -19.09 -11.69 -0.88
N THR A 140 -18.59 -12.78 -0.29
CA THR A 140 -17.52 -12.71 0.72
C THR A 140 -16.23 -12.10 0.11
N GLY A 141 -15.82 -12.60 -1.06
CA GLY A 141 -14.64 -12.03 -1.76
C GLY A 141 -14.86 -10.59 -2.23
N LEU A 142 -16.07 -10.24 -2.65
CA LEU A 142 -16.43 -8.88 -3.00
C LEU A 142 -16.42 -7.96 -1.78
N GLY A 143 -16.90 -8.42 -0.62
CA GLY A 143 -16.84 -7.69 0.64
C GLY A 143 -15.40 -7.31 0.99
N ALA A 144 -14.50 -8.30 1.02
CA ALA A 144 -13.08 -8.06 1.26
C ALA A 144 -12.46 -7.09 0.22
N THR A 145 -12.91 -7.15 -1.04
CA THR A 145 -12.45 -6.23 -2.08
C THR A 145 -12.97 -4.81 -1.87
N ILE A 146 -14.22 -4.65 -1.43
CA ILE A 146 -14.80 -3.34 -1.08
C ILE A 146 -14.15 -2.75 0.17
N SER A 147 -13.83 -3.57 1.17
CA SER A 147 -13.04 -3.15 2.34
C SER A 147 -11.67 -2.60 1.88
N ALA A 148 -10.96 -3.35 1.04
CA ALA A 148 -9.70 -2.89 0.46
C ALA A 148 -9.86 -1.57 -0.33
N TRP A 149 -10.99 -1.35 -1.02
CA TRP A 149 -11.25 -0.09 -1.71
C TRP A 149 -11.20 1.11 -0.76
N TRP A 150 -11.96 1.04 0.34
CA TRP A 150 -12.11 2.19 1.22
C TRP A 150 -10.83 2.55 1.97
N ILE A 151 -10.08 1.57 2.47
CA ILE A 151 -8.80 1.87 3.12
C ILE A 151 -7.75 2.38 2.11
N LEU A 152 -7.80 1.91 0.85
CA LEU A 152 -6.89 2.39 -0.19
C LEU A 152 -7.28 3.78 -0.71
N VAL A 153 -8.56 4.16 -0.67
CA VAL A 153 -9.01 5.55 -0.90
C VAL A 153 -8.38 6.47 0.14
N ALA A 154 -8.45 6.12 1.43
CA ALA A 154 -7.83 6.89 2.49
C ALA A 154 -6.31 6.99 2.32
N ASN A 155 -5.63 5.88 2.02
CA ASN A 155 -4.19 5.86 1.77
C ASN A 155 -3.79 6.69 0.53
N ALA A 156 -4.58 6.60 -0.54
CA ALA A 156 -4.35 7.37 -1.76
C ALA A 156 -4.52 8.86 -1.52
N TRP A 157 -5.53 9.25 -0.75
CA TRP A 157 -5.75 10.64 -0.39
C TRP A 157 -4.58 11.24 0.41
N MET A 158 -4.00 10.47 1.34
CA MET A 158 -2.79 10.90 2.07
C MET A 158 -1.62 11.22 1.14
N GLN A 159 -1.55 10.59 -0.01
CA GLN A 159 -0.46 10.75 -0.99
C GLN A 159 -0.77 11.76 -2.10
N ASN A 160 -2.04 12.03 -2.34
CA ASN A 160 -2.53 13.04 -3.28
C ASN A 160 -3.87 13.60 -2.78
N PRO A 161 -3.86 14.58 -1.85
CA PRO A 161 -5.07 15.12 -1.26
C PRO A 161 -5.87 15.91 -2.28
N VAL A 162 -7.12 15.48 -2.52
CA VAL A 162 -8.08 16.07 -3.45
C VAL A 162 -9.49 16.07 -2.84
N GLY A 163 -10.40 16.90 -3.37
CA GLY A 163 -11.80 16.94 -2.96
C GLY A 163 -12.00 17.47 -1.52
N CYS A 164 -11.12 18.33 -1.07
CA CYS A 164 -11.16 18.93 0.26
C CYS A 164 -10.71 20.38 0.24
N GLU A 165 -11.11 21.14 1.26
CA GLU A 165 -10.65 22.49 1.55
C GLU A 165 -10.26 22.61 3.02
N PHE A 166 -9.22 23.40 3.28
CA PHE A 166 -8.80 23.68 4.66
C PHE A 166 -9.71 24.74 5.30
N ASN A 167 -10.29 24.39 6.44
CA ASN A 167 -11.07 25.32 7.25
C ASN A 167 -10.21 25.88 8.40
N PRO A 168 -9.85 27.17 8.38
CA PRO A 168 -9.01 27.78 9.42
C PRO A 168 -9.70 27.89 10.79
N ASP A 169 -11.04 27.81 10.84
CA ASP A 169 -11.78 27.85 12.09
C ASP A 169 -11.65 26.56 12.90
N THR A 170 -11.74 25.44 12.22
CA THR A 170 -11.63 24.10 12.80
C THR A 170 -10.22 23.56 12.79
N VAL A 171 -9.32 24.16 11.98
CA VAL A 171 -7.96 23.67 11.69
C VAL A 171 -8.00 22.25 11.15
N ARG A 172 -8.90 22.00 10.19
CA ARG A 172 -9.15 20.70 9.58
C ARG A 172 -9.26 20.85 8.06
N ASN A 173 -8.90 19.81 7.34
CA ASN A 173 -9.38 19.63 5.98
C ASN A 173 -10.80 19.09 6.04
N GLU A 174 -11.71 19.77 5.36
CA GLU A 174 -13.11 19.39 5.26
C GLU A 174 -13.41 18.89 3.85
N MET A 175 -14.18 17.82 3.74
CA MET A 175 -14.51 17.21 2.46
C MET A 175 -15.49 18.11 1.68
N THR A 176 -15.11 18.50 0.47
CA THR A 176 -15.96 19.26 -0.45
C THR A 176 -16.62 18.37 -1.50
N SER A 177 -15.99 17.25 -1.85
CA SER A 177 -16.49 16.29 -2.85
C SER A 177 -16.11 14.87 -2.49
N PHE A 178 -17.09 14.09 -2.02
CA PHE A 178 -16.89 12.66 -1.75
C PHE A 178 -16.49 11.88 -3.02
N ALA A 179 -17.05 12.24 -4.17
CA ALA A 179 -16.73 11.56 -5.43
C ALA A 179 -15.27 11.78 -5.84
N ASP A 180 -14.74 13.01 -5.67
CA ASP A 180 -13.35 13.31 -5.99
C ASP A 180 -12.37 12.61 -5.04
N VAL A 181 -12.75 12.42 -3.77
CA VAL A 181 -11.98 11.62 -2.81
C VAL A 181 -12.03 10.14 -3.20
N ALA A 182 -13.25 9.58 -3.31
CA ALA A 182 -13.44 8.14 -3.49
C ALA A 182 -13.00 7.64 -4.88
N LEU A 183 -13.23 8.42 -5.94
CA LEU A 183 -13.00 8.02 -7.33
C LEU A 183 -11.82 8.75 -7.96
N SER A 184 -10.93 9.32 -7.16
CA SER A 184 -9.71 9.95 -7.70
C SER A 184 -8.93 8.96 -8.56
N PRO A 185 -8.36 9.38 -9.70
CA PRO A 185 -7.55 8.50 -10.54
C PRO A 185 -6.39 7.84 -9.78
N PHE A 186 -5.88 8.52 -8.73
CA PHE A 186 -4.84 8.00 -7.88
C PHE A 186 -5.34 6.87 -6.97
N ALA A 187 -6.56 7.00 -6.40
CA ALA A 187 -7.18 5.95 -5.59
C ALA A 187 -7.53 4.71 -6.42
N VAL A 188 -8.12 4.89 -7.61
CA VAL A 188 -8.43 3.79 -8.54
C VAL A 188 -7.19 2.99 -8.89
N ASP A 189 -6.10 3.66 -9.22
CA ASP A 189 -4.84 3.03 -9.59
C ASP A 189 -4.22 2.23 -8.44
N LYS A 190 -4.13 2.84 -7.27
CA LYS A 190 -3.65 2.15 -6.07
C LYS A 190 -4.47 0.91 -5.73
N PHE A 191 -5.79 1.02 -5.82
CA PHE A 191 -6.69 -0.10 -5.60
C PHE A 191 -6.44 -1.23 -6.60
N LEU A 192 -6.41 -0.92 -7.89
CA LEU A 192 -6.20 -1.93 -8.92
C LEU A 192 -4.86 -2.64 -8.73
N HIS A 193 -3.77 -1.89 -8.55
CA HIS A 193 -2.45 -2.48 -8.36
C HIS A 193 -2.38 -3.37 -7.11
N THR A 194 -2.94 -2.92 -6.00
CA THR A 194 -2.93 -3.63 -4.72
C THR A 194 -3.77 -4.90 -4.75
N VAL A 195 -5.00 -4.85 -5.29
CA VAL A 195 -5.88 -6.03 -5.36
C VAL A 195 -5.34 -7.06 -6.36
N ILE A 196 -4.86 -6.61 -7.51
CA ILE A 196 -4.31 -7.50 -8.53
C ILE A 196 -3.03 -8.18 -8.04
N SER A 197 -2.13 -7.46 -7.36
CA SER A 197 -0.94 -8.05 -6.74
C SER A 197 -1.30 -9.06 -5.63
N SER A 198 -2.40 -8.85 -4.93
CA SER A 198 -2.93 -9.82 -3.96
C SER A 198 -3.39 -11.13 -4.62
N TRP A 199 -3.90 -11.08 -5.84
CA TRP A 199 -4.22 -12.30 -6.61
C TRP A 199 -2.95 -13.10 -6.97
N VAL A 200 -1.82 -12.42 -7.18
CA VAL A 200 -0.52 -13.08 -7.37
C VAL A 200 -0.10 -13.85 -6.12
N VAL A 201 -0.31 -13.26 -4.93
CA VAL A 201 -0.03 -13.93 -3.64
C VAL A 201 -0.90 -15.17 -3.47
N GLY A 202 -2.21 -15.07 -3.73
CA GLY A 202 -3.11 -16.22 -3.68
C GLY A 202 -2.72 -17.34 -4.64
N ALA A 203 -2.34 -16.99 -5.88
CA ALA A 203 -1.87 -17.96 -6.86
C ALA A 203 -0.57 -18.66 -6.40
N ALA A 204 0.39 -17.91 -5.88
CA ALA A 204 1.65 -18.47 -5.35
C ALA A 204 1.40 -19.38 -4.14
N PHE A 205 0.48 -19.03 -3.25
CA PHE A 205 0.10 -19.86 -2.11
C PHE A 205 -0.51 -21.20 -2.56
N VAL A 206 -1.46 -21.16 -3.51
CA VAL A 206 -2.08 -22.36 -4.07
C VAL A 206 -1.04 -23.24 -4.77
N MET A 207 -0.11 -22.63 -5.50
CA MET A 207 1.03 -23.33 -6.12
C MET A 207 1.93 -24.01 -5.09
N ALA A 208 2.26 -23.32 -3.99
CA ALA A 208 3.15 -23.85 -2.95
C ALA A 208 2.54 -25.07 -2.23
N VAL A 209 1.26 -24.96 -1.82
CA VAL A 209 0.53 -26.07 -1.19
C VAL A 209 0.40 -27.26 -2.14
N SER A 210 0.04 -27.00 -3.40
CA SER A 210 -0.10 -28.03 -4.43
C SER A 210 1.25 -28.68 -4.76
N GLY A 211 2.33 -27.90 -4.86
CA GLY A 211 3.69 -28.40 -5.05
C GLY A 211 4.13 -29.32 -3.91
N TRP A 212 3.80 -28.96 -2.66
CA TRP A 212 4.05 -29.81 -1.51
C TRP A 212 3.30 -31.15 -1.60
N TYR A 213 2.02 -31.14 -2.03
CA TYR A 213 1.26 -32.38 -2.22
C TYR A 213 1.89 -33.28 -3.28
N LEU A 214 2.34 -32.74 -4.41
CA LEU A 214 2.99 -33.50 -5.46
C LEU A 214 4.34 -34.09 -5.01
N LEU A 215 5.15 -33.33 -4.25
CA LEU A 215 6.39 -33.83 -3.65
C LEU A 215 6.14 -34.99 -2.68
N LYS A 216 5.05 -34.94 -1.93
CA LYS A 216 4.65 -35.99 -0.98
C LYS A 216 3.81 -37.11 -1.62
N LYS A 217 3.50 -37.02 -2.90
CA LYS A 217 2.61 -37.94 -3.66
C LYS A 217 1.21 -38.07 -3.02
N ARG A 218 0.70 -36.98 -2.44
CA ARG A 218 -0.61 -36.92 -1.79
C ARG A 218 -1.55 -36.03 -2.59
N ASN A 219 -2.87 -36.32 -2.53
CA ASN A 219 -3.92 -35.48 -3.15
C ASN A 219 -3.58 -34.98 -4.56
N GLN A 220 -2.97 -35.86 -5.39
CA GLN A 220 -2.37 -35.48 -6.67
C GLN A 220 -3.39 -34.81 -7.62
N ARG A 221 -4.66 -35.29 -7.66
CA ARG A 221 -5.69 -34.69 -8.48
C ARG A 221 -6.01 -33.26 -8.00
N LEU A 222 -6.15 -33.04 -6.69
CA LEU A 222 -6.37 -31.71 -6.11
C LEU A 222 -5.21 -30.77 -6.48
N ALA A 223 -3.98 -31.23 -6.28
CA ALA A 223 -2.80 -30.45 -6.57
C ALA A 223 -2.69 -30.09 -8.07
N THR A 224 -2.90 -31.06 -8.95
CA THR A 224 -2.81 -30.82 -10.42
C THR A 224 -3.85 -29.83 -10.90
N GLU A 225 -5.13 -30.00 -10.50
CA GLU A 225 -6.20 -29.10 -10.92
C GLU A 225 -6.05 -27.71 -10.29
N SER A 226 -5.61 -27.63 -9.04
CA SER A 226 -5.34 -26.34 -8.38
C SER A 226 -4.16 -25.59 -9.04
N ILE A 227 -3.09 -26.27 -9.45
CA ILE A 227 -1.97 -25.66 -10.19
C ILE A 227 -2.44 -25.09 -11.52
N LYS A 228 -3.30 -25.79 -12.26
CA LYS A 228 -3.86 -25.27 -13.53
C LYS A 228 -4.60 -23.95 -13.33
N ILE A 229 -5.47 -23.88 -12.32
CA ILE A 229 -6.21 -22.66 -11.99
C ILE A 229 -5.25 -21.57 -11.53
N ALA A 230 -4.37 -21.88 -10.57
CA ALA A 230 -3.42 -20.91 -10.01
C ALA A 230 -2.44 -20.37 -11.05
N SER A 231 -1.99 -21.20 -12.03
CA SER A 231 -1.12 -20.69 -13.09
C SER A 231 -1.82 -19.69 -13.99
N ILE A 232 -3.10 -19.93 -14.36
CA ILE A 232 -3.87 -18.96 -15.16
C ILE A 232 -4.07 -17.66 -14.38
N VAL A 233 -4.52 -17.76 -13.12
CA VAL A 233 -4.72 -16.58 -12.27
C VAL A 233 -3.40 -15.83 -12.08
N GLY A 234 -2.30 -16.54 -11.80
CA GLY A 234 -0.98 -15.95 -11.60
C GLY A 234 -0.45 -15.23 -12.85
N ILE A 235 -0.60 -15.83 -14.05
CA ILE A 235 -0.19 -15.19 -15.31
C ILE A 235 -1.00 -13.91 -15.55
N VAL A 236 -2.33 -14.01 -15.48
CA VAL A 236 -3.22 -12.87 -15.74
C VAL A 236 -2.98 -11.75 -14.71
N ALA A 237 -2.92 -12.11 -13.44
CA ALA A 237 -2.67 -11.14 -12.37
C ALA A 237 -1.30 -10.48 -12.49
N SER A 238 -0.23 -11.23 -12.82
CA SER A 238 1.11 -10.65 -13.01
C SER A 238 1.16 -9.68 -14.19
N LEU A 239 0.53 -10.00 -15.31
CA LEU A 239 0.46 -9.09 -16.47
C LEU A 239 -0.34 -7.82 -16.16
N LEU A 240 -1.46 -7.96 -15.45
CA LEU A 240 -2.25 -6.82 -15.01
C LEU A 240 -1.50 -5.97 -13.96
N ALA A 241 -0.76 -6.62 -13.05
CA ALA A 241 0.07 -5.92 -12.06
C ALA A 241 1.19 -5.10 -12.71
N MET A 242 1.79 -5.60 -13.80
CA MET A 242 2.75 -4.83 -14.60
C MET A 242 2.09 -3.59 -15.23
N GLY A 243 0.91 -3.75 -15.85
CA GLY A 243 0.20 -2.62 -16.45
C GLY A 243 -0.25 -1.57 -15.43
N THR A 244 -0.80 -1.99 -14.28
CA THR A 244 -1.17 -1.06 -13.21
C THR A 244 0.05 -0.44 -12.52
N GLY A 245 1.18 -1.16 -12.47
CA GLY A 245 2.44 -0.63 -11.98
C GLY A 245 3.02 0.49 -12.86
N ASP A 246 2.93 0.34 -14.17
CA ASP A 246 3.28 1.38 -15.15
C ASP A 246 2.40 2.63 -14.98
N MET A 247 1.08 2.47 -14.90
CA MET A 247 0.15 3.57 -14.61
C MET A 247 0.49 4.28 -13.29
N SER A 248 0.87 3.52 -12.25
CA SER A 248 1.26 4.03 -10.95
C SER A 248 2.55 4.86 -11.02
N ALA A 249 3.54 4.42 -11.82
CA ALA A 249 4.80 5.12 -11.98
C ALA A 249 4.61 6.52 -12.57
N VAL A 250 3.77 6.66 -13.60
CA VAL A 250 3.43 7.97 -14.22
C VAL A 250 2.79 8.91 -13.18
N LYS A 251 1.85 8.39 -12.37
CA LYS A 251 1.18 9.21 -11.34
C LYS A 251 2.12 9.61 -10.21
N VAL A 252 3.03 8.71 -9.82
CA VAL A 252 4.07 9.02 -8.83
C VAL A 252 5.02 10.07 -9.37
N ALA A 253 5.40 10.00 -10.65
CA ALA A 253 6.23 11.02 -11.29
C ALA A 253 5.58 12.42 -11.26
N ASP A 254 4.29 12.51 -11.50
CA ASP A 254 3.56 13.79 -11.50
C ASP A 254 3.27 14.31 -10.08
N LYS A 255 2.82 13.44 -9.15
CA LYS A 255 2.31 13.86 -7.83
C LYS A 255 3.34 13.76 -6.70
N GLN A 256 4.30 12.87 -6.82
CA GLN A 256 5.32 12.58 -5.80
C GLN A 256 6.72 12.46 -6.42
N PRO A 257 7.22 13.49 -7.12
CA PRO A 257 8.50 13.42 -7.86
C PRO A 257 9.68 13.08 -6.95
N MET A 258 9.69 13.53 -5.68
CA MET A 258 10.74 13.18 -4.72
C MET A 258 10.77 11.69 -4.41
N LYS A 259 9.60 11.03 -4.34
CA LYS A 259 9.50 9.57 -4.19
C LYS A 259 10.12 8.87 -5.39
N LEU A 260 9.79 9.30 -6.62
CA LEU A 260 10.37 8.72 -7.83
C LEU A 260 11.89 8.90 -7.86
N ALA A 261 12.38 10.11 -7.57
CA ALA A 261 13.80 10.40 -7.54
C ALA A 261 14.53 9.55 -6.49
N ALA A 262 13.97 9.37 -5.29
CA ALA A 262 14.56 8.55 -4.23
C ALA A 262 14.57 7.05 -4.60
N MET A 263 13.47 6.50 -5.15
CA MET A 263 13.41 5.10 -5.52
C MET A 263 14.27 4.76 -6.74
N GLU A 264 14.65 5.75 -7.54
CA GLU A 264 15.56 5.61 -8.68
C GLU A 264 16.99 6.02 -8.37
N ALA A 265 17.25 6.58 -7.18
CA ALA A 265 18.52 7.23 -6.82
C ALA A 265 18.94 8.25 -7.88
N LEU A 266 17.97 9.01 -8.37
CA LEU A 266 18.16 10.05 -9.37
C LEU A 266 18.51 11.37 -8.67
N TYR A 267 19.78 11.72 -8.64
CA TYR A 267 20.24 12.92 -7.94
C TYR A 267 19.99 14.17 -8.79
N ASP A 268 20.39 14.14 -10.04
CA ASP A 268 20.14 15.20 -11.02
C ASP A 268 19.20 14.68 -12.11
N GLY A 269 18.20 15.46 -12.47
CA GLY A 269 17.23 15.12 -13.49
C GLY A 269 17.69 15.43 -14.91
N GLY A 270 16.80 15.17 -15.86
CA GLY A 270 17.09 15.43 -17.26
C GLY A 270 16.07 14.83 -18.22
N GLN A 271 16.39 14.91 -19.49
CA GLN A 271 15.73 14.17 -20.58
C GLN A 271 16.50 12.88 -20.87
N ASN A 272 15.83 11.90 -21.48
CA ASN A 272 16.41 10.59 -21.83
C ASN A 272 17.04 9.87 -20.61
N VAL A 273 16.45 10.04 -19.43
CA VAL A 273 16.98 9.46 -18.19
C VAL A 273 16.86 7.94 -18.23
N SER A 274 17.98 7.27 -17.95
CA SER A 274 18.05 5.81 -17.92
C SER A 274 17.40 5.24 -16.66
N LEU A 275 16.65 4.14 -16.81
CA LEU A 275 16.14 3.35 -15.68
C LEU A 275 17.26 2.49 -15.10
N THR A 276 17.61 2.69 -13.86
CA THR A 276 18.64 1.92 -13.18
C THR A 276 18.10 0.54 -12.79
N ALA A 277 18.58 -0.52 -13.42
CA ALA A 277 18.21 -1.89 -13.04
C ALA A 277 18.96 -2.37 -11.80
N ILE A 278 20.28 -2.12 -11.74
CA ILE A 278 21.14 -2.51 -10.63
C ILE A 278 22.11 -1.35 -10.36
N ALA A 279 22.39 -1.06 -9.09
CA ALA A 279 23.47 -0.18 -8.67
C ALA A 279 23.98 -0.57 -7.28
N GLY A 280 25.23 -0.21 -6.98
CA GLY A 280 25.90 -0.50 -5.71
C GLY A 280 25.78 0.68 -4.76
N ILE A 281 24.61 0.91 -4.15
CA ILE A 281 24.40 1.94 -3.12
C ILE A 281 24.65 1.32 -1.74
N ASN A 282 25.37 2.04 -0.84
CA ASN A 282 25.53 1.58 0.53
C ASN A 282 24.15 1.50 1.22
N PRO A 283 23.68 0.32 1.68
CA PRO A 283 22.33 0.18 2.26
C PRO A 283 22.20 0.81 3.65
N PHE A 284 23.30 1.21 4.29
CA PHE A 284 23.32 1.71 5.68
C PHE A 284 23.62 3.20 5.79
N GLU A 285 23.78 3.90 4.66
CA GLU A 285 24.16 5.31 4.63
C GLU A 285 23.39 6.04 3.54
N GLN A 286 22.87 7.23 3.87
CA GLN A 286 22.23 8.10 2.89
C GLN A 286 23.31 8.61 1.91
N PRO A 287 23.15 8.43 0.61
CA PRO A 287 24.09 8.94 -0.37
C PRO A 287 24.19 10.47 -0.33
N ASP A 288 25.36 11.00 -0.61
CA ASP A 288 25.55 12.44 -0.78
C ASP A 288 25.02 12.88 -2.16
N TYR A 289 23.70 13.01 -2.24
CA TYR A 289 23.01 13.41 -3.47
C TYR A 289 23.34 14.84 -3.90
N ALA A 290 23.79 15.72 -2.98
CA ALA A 290 24.14 17.11 -3.29
C ALA A 290 25.34 17.21 -4.23
N LYS A 291 26.22 16.22 -4.24
CA LYS A 291 27.33 16.14 -5.19
C LYS A 291 26.90 15.84 -6.61
N GLY A 292 25.65 15.40 -6.79
CA GLY A 292 25.18 14.96 -8.10
C GLY A 292 25.83 13.66 -8.58
N GLY A 293 25.65 13.36 -9.85
CA GLY A 293 26.25 12.21 -10.51
C GLY A 293 25.38 10.95 -10.44
N GLU A 294 25.99 9.80 -10.78
CA GLU A 294 25.31 8.53 -10.87
C GLU A 294 25.72 7.57 -9.74
N ALA A 295 24.80 6.70 -9.35
CA ALA A 295 25.08 5.64 -8.39
C ALA A 295 26.20 4.69 -8.92
N PRO A 296 27.10 4.19 -8.05
CA PRO A 296 28.22 3.35 -8.46
C PRO A 296 27.74 1.98 -8.98
N LEU A 297 28.55 1.32 -9.81
CA LEU A 297 28.30 -0.03 -10.36
C LEU A 297 26.92 -0.13 -11.05
N ARG A 298 26.54 0.89 -11.80
CA ARG A 298 25.23 1.01 -12.41
C ARG A 298 25.08 0.18 -13.69
N ILE A 299 24.02 -0.63 -13.75
CA ILE A 299 23.48 -1.23 -14.97
C ILE A 299 22.12 -0.57 -15.21
N ALA A 300 21.95 0.05 -16.37
CA ALA A 300 20.75 0.83 -16.64
C ALA A 300 20.21 0.58 -18.06
N ILE A 301 18.91 0.79 -18.22
CA ILE A 301 18.19 0.74 -19.49
C ILE A 301 18.12 2.17 -20.02
N PRO A 302 18.74 2.47 -21.18
CA PRO A 302 18.74 3.83 -21.74
C PRO A 302 17.32 4.37 -21.94
N SER A 303 17.09 5.63 -21.57
CA SER A 303 15.80 6.34 -21.64
C SER A 303 14.63 5.64 -20.91
N GLY A 304 14.92 4.56 -20.18
CA GLY A 304 13.89 3.72 -19.57
C GLY A 304 13.11 4.43 -18.47
N LEU A 305 13.74 5.33 -17.69
CA LEU A 305 13.06 6.08 -16.66
C LEU A 305 12.19 7.20 -17.24
N SER A 306 12.69 7.93 -18.25
CA SER A 306 11.85 8.89 -18.98
C SER A 306 10.61 8.22 -19.58
N LEU A 307 10.77 7.04 -20.20
CA LEU A 307 9.66 6.27 -20.75
C LEU A 307 8.67 5.83 -19.67
N LEU A 308 9.15 5.31 -18.55
CA LEU A 308 8.31 4.86 -17.43
C LEU A 308 7.55 6.01 -16.76
N ALA A 309 8.20 7.16 -16.59
CA ALA A 309 7.65 8.29 -15.86
C ALA A 309 6.71 9.18 -16.69
N THR A 310 6.90 9.23 -18.03
CA THR A 310 6.23 10.21 -18.90
C THR A 310 5.62 9.61 -20.16
N HIS A 311 5.77 8.30 -20.41
CA HIS A 311 5.45 7.62 -21.65
C HIS A 311 6.14 8.24 -22.88
N SER A 312 7.24 8.96 -22.67
CA SER A 312 8.11 9.49 -23.72
C SER A 312 9.59 9.20 -23.41
N THR A 313 10.37 8.85 -24.42
CA THR A 313 11.80 8.58 -24.23
C THR A 313 12.60 9.82 -23.92
N ASP A 314 12.14 11.00 -24.33
CA ASP A 314 12.73 12.32 -24.12
C ASP A 314 12.03 13.15 -23.03
N GLY A 315 11.05 12.56 -22.32
CA GLY A 315 10.36 13.22 -21.21
C GLY A 315 11.33 13.61 -20.09
N TYR A 316 11.19 14.83 -19.59
CA TYR A 316 12.00 15.32 -18.46
C TYR A 316 11.55 14.67 -17.15
N VAL A 317 12.51 14.16 -16.38
CA VAL A 317 12.30 13.60 -15.05
C VAL A 317 13.18 14.37 -14.06
N PRO A 318 12.59 15.06 -13.05
CA PRO A 318 13.36 15.81 -12.07
C PRO A 318 14.09 14.88 -11.10
N GLY A 319 15.34 15.20 -10.81
CA GLY A 319 16.11 14.57 -9.75
C GLY A 319 15.91 15.26 -8.39
N ILE A 320 16.53 14.71 -7.35
CA ILE A 320 16.46 15.23 -5.98
C ILE A 320 16.91 16.71 -5.94
N ASN A 321 18.06 17.02 -6.58
CA ASN A 321 18.62 18.38 -6.61
C ASN A 321 17.71 19.37 -7.35
N ASP A 322 17.04 18.94 -8.42
CA ASP A 322 16.12 19.80 -9.15
C ASP A 322 14.88 20.14 -8.31
N ILE A 323 14.36 19.16 -7.59
CA ILE A 323 13.18 19.34 -6.71
C ILE A 323 13.51 20.29 -5.55
N ILE A 324 14.76 20.25 -5.05
CA ILE A 324 15.24 21.18 -4.01
C ILE A 324 15.43 22.58 -4.57
N LYS A 325 16.06 22.72 -5.74
CA LYS A 325 16.38 24.02 -6.35
C LYS A 325 15.18 24.69 -7.04
N GLY A 326 14.12 23.93 -7.33
CA GLY A 326 13.05 24.33 -8.23
C GLY A 326 13.37 23.99 -9.69
N TYR A 327 12.34 23.67 -10.48
CA TYR A 327 12.47 23.28 -11.88
C TYR A 327 11.25 23.69 -12.69
N GLU A 328 11.36 23.63 -14.02
CA GLU A 328 10.26 23.86 -14.94
C GLU A 328 9.73 22.52 -15.46
N LYS A 329 8.41 22.32 -15.35
CA LYS A 329 7.73 21.16 -15.93
C LYS A 329 7.64 21.26 -17.45
N ALA A 330 7.35 20.13 -18.13
CA ALA A 330 7.21 20.09 -19.58
C ALA A 330 6.11 21.00 -20.15
N ASP A 331 5.11 21.35 -19.33
CA ASP A 331 4.03 22.28 -19.69
C ASP A 331 4.36 23.77 -19.44
N GLY A 332 5.62 24.07 -19.03
CA GLY A 332 6.07 25.43 -18.71
C GLY A 332 5.73 25.88 -17.28
N THR A 333 5.11 25.03 -16.46
CA THR A 333 4.80 25.35 -15.06
C THR A 333 6.09 25.35 -14.23
N LEU A 334 6.36 26.47 -13.57
CA LEU A 334 7.48 26.58 -12.64
C LEU A 334 7.13 25.94 -11.29
N VAL A 335 7.95 24.99 -10.87
CA VAL A 335 7.90 24.40 -9.53
C VAL A 335 8.86 25.19 -8.64
N PRO A 336 8.36 25.85 -7.57
CA PRO A 336 9.20 26.66 -6.70
C PRO A 336 10.25 25.82 -5.97
N SER A 337 11.35 26.47 -5.62
CA SER A 337 12.40 25.87 -4.79
C SER A 337 11.86 25.48 -3.40
N LEU A 338 12.56 24.56 -2.75
CA LEU A 338 12.24 24.16 -1.39
C LEU A 338 12.19 25.35 -0.42
N ASN A 339 13.16 26.27 -0.53
CA ASN A 339 13.22 27.46 0.32
C ASN A 339 12.00 28.37 0.14
N GLU A 340 11.53 28.58 -1.10
CA GLU A 340 10.31 29.34 -1.37
C GLU A 340 9.08 28.66 -0.78
N ARG A 341 8.99 27.32 -0.85
CA ARG A 341 7.90 26.54 -0.23
C ARG A 341 7.94 26.64 1.29
N ILE A 342 9.13 26.56 1.90
CA ILE A 342 9.31 26.69 3.35
C ILE A 342 8.86 28.07 3.82
N GLU A 343 9.27 29.13 3.14
CA GLU A 343 8.83 30.49 3.51
C GLU A 343 7.33 30.70 3.31
N SER A 344 6.75 30.20 2.22
CA SER A 344 5.31 30.20 1.99
C SER A 344 4.57 29.45 3.12
N GLY A 345 5.04 28.28 3.50
CA GLY A 345 4.47 27.48 4.61
C GLY A 345 4.54 28.22 5.96
N LYS A 346 5.67 28.88 6.26
CA LYS A 346 5.79 29.73 7.47
C LYS A 346 4.82 30.90 7.48
N VAL A 347 4.57 31.51 6.31
CA VAL A 347 3.54 32.56 6.18
C VAL A 347 2.16 31.99 6.50
N ALA A 348 1.79 30.82 5.96
CA ALA A 348 0.51 30.18 6.23
C ALA A 348 0.32 29.87 7.73
N ILE A 349 1.35 29.31 8.39
CA ILE A 349 1.31 28.99 9.83
C ILE A 349 1.12 30.24 10.68
N LYS A 350 1.89 31.30 10.39
CA LYS A 350 1.77 32.58 11.12
C LYS A 350 0.41 33.24 10.90
N ALA A 351 -0.07 33.25 9.66
CA ALA A 351 -1.39 33.81 9.32
C ALA A 351 -2.52 33.03 10.01
N LEU A 352 -2.43 31.71 10.11
CA LEU A 352 -3.40 30.88 10.82
C LEU A 352 -3.42 31.19 12.34
N ALA A 353 -2.26 31.32 12.96
CA ALA A 353 -2.16 31.67 14.36
C ALA A 353 -2.77 33.03 14.64
N GLU A 354 -2.47 34.03 13.80
CA GLU A 354 -3.01 35.39 13.93
C GLU A 354 -4.52 35.47 13.64
N TYR A 355 -4.98 34.76 12.60
CA TYR A 355 -6.40 34.64 12.28
C TYR A 355 -7.20 34.13 13.47
N ARG A 356 -6.75 33.06 14.11
CA ARG A 356 -7.42 32.48 15.28
C ARG A 356 -7.37 33.40 16.49
N ARG A 357 -6.22 34.04 16.73
CA ARG A 357 -6.07 35.02 17.80
C ARG A 357 -7.03 36.20 17.65
N LEU A 358 -7.04 36.81 16.47
CA LEU A 358 -7.91 37.94 16.17
C LEU A 358 -9.39 37.57 16.29
N LYS A 359 -9.78 36.40 15.79
CA LYS A 359 -11.17 35.94 15.83
C LYS A 359 -11.67 35.68 17.26
N ALA A 360 -10.77 35.21 18.15
CA ALA A 360 -11.08 34.93 19.54
C ALA A 360 -11.08 36.19 20.42
N GLU A 361 -10.09 37.08 20.24
CA GLU A 361 -9.84 38.22 21.13
C GLU A 361 -10.40 39.55 20.58
N HIS A 362 -10.43 39.68 19.25
CA HIS A 362 -10.77 40.93 18.55
C HIS A 362 -11.68 40.69 17.34
N PRO A 363 -12.90 40.12 17.51
CA PRO A 363 -13.80 39.78 16.40
C PRO A 363 -14.29 41.00 15.61
N GLU A 364 -14.15 42.23 16.16
CA GLU A 364 -14.44 43.47 15.49
C GLU A 364 -13.44 43.83 14.38
N LYS A 365 -12.24 43.29 14.40
CA LYS A 365 -11.16 43.52 13.41
C LYS A 365 -11.34 42.71 12.12
N LYS A 366 -12.51 42.82 11.51
CA LYS A 366 -12.92 42.02 10.33
C LYS A 366 -11.95 42.13 9.15
N ILE A 367 -11.34 43.30 8.93
CA ILE A 367 -10.38 43.47 7.82
C ILE A 367 -9.09 42.67 8.06
N GLU A 368 -8.51 42.76 9.26
CA GLU A 368 -7.30 42.01 9.62
C GLU A 368 -7.56 40.51 9.56
N ILE A 369 -8.72 40.04 10.03
CA ILE A 369 -9.15 38.63 9.94
C ILE A 369 -9.24 38.18 8.48
N ALA A 370 -9.85 39.01 7.59
CA ALA A 370 -9.95 38.67 6.18
C ALA A 370 -8.59 38.65 5.46
N ILE A 371 -7.68 39.57 5.79
CA ILE A 371 -6.31 39.57 5.26
C ILE A 371 -5.60 38.26 5.64
N ASN A 372 -5.64 37.84 6.91
CA ASN A 372 -5.02 36.63 7.36
C ASN A 372 -5.64 35.38 6.68
N LYS A 373 -6.96 35.35 6.48
CA LYS A 373 -7.60 34.29 5.72
C LYS A 373 -7.08 34.21 4.29
N THR A 374 -6.97 35.33 3.59
CA THR A 374 -6.40 35.38 2.23
C THR A 374 -4.95 34.88 2.20
N LEU A 375 -4.13 35.22 3.20
CA LEU A 375 -2.75 34.71 3.31
C LEU A 375 -2.73 33.20 3.54
N ILE A 376 -3.63 32.64 4.34
CA ILE A 376 -3.76 31.19 4.53
C ILE A 376 -4.12 30.55 3.19
N ASP A 377 -5.19 31.00 2.54
CA ASP A 377 -5.68 30.40 1.28
C ASP A 377 -4.61 30.42 0.18
N ALA A 378 -3.85 31.51 0.07
CA ALA A 378 -2.78 31.66 -0.92
C ALA A 378 -1.55 30.76 -0.67
N ASN A 379 -1.30 30.33 0.57
CA ASN A 379 -0.08 29.61 0.96
C ASN A 379 -0.36 28.20 1.48
N MET A 380 -1.63 27.79 1.53
CA MET A 380 -2.03 26.51 2.14
C MET A 380 -1.41 25.28 1.47
N GLN A 381 -1.19 25.34 0.15
CA GLN A 381 -0.53 24.27 -0.60
C GLN A 381 0.89 23.96 -0.10
N ASN A 382 1.54 24.90 0.59
CA ASN A 382 2.88 24.73 1.16
C ASN A 382 2.86 24.65 2.70
N PHE A 383 1.69 24.51 3.32
CA PHE A 383 1.53 24.58 4.78
C PHE A 383 2.47 23.62 5.51
N GLY A 384 2.58 22.37 5.05
CA GLY A 384 3.46 21.36 5.66
C GLY A 384 4.94 21.73 5.60
N TYR A 385 5.36 22.43 4.55
CA TYR A 385 6.76 22.87 4.42
C TYR A 385 7.18 23.86 5.49
N GLY A 386 6.25 24.60 6.09
CA GLY A 386 6.56 25.52 7.19
C GLY A 386 7.06 24.84 8.47
N TYR A 387 6.93 23.52 8.58
CA TYR A 387 7.49 22.71 9.68
C TYR A 387 8.89 22.16 9.37
N ILE A 388 9.34 22.20 8.11
CA ILE A 388 10.64 21.67 7.66
C ILE A 388 11.74 22.63 8.11
N LYS A 389 12.80 22.07 8.71
CA LYS A 389 13.93 22.83 9.23
C LYS A 389 15.18 22.69 8.36
N ASP A 390 15.35 21.53 7.73
CA ASP A 390 16.52 21.18 6.94
C ASP A 390 16.08 20.56 5.60
N GLU A 391 16.80 20.86 4.53
CA GLU A 391 16.58 20.30 3.20
C GLU A 391 16.64 18.76 3.18
N ALA A 392 17.49 18.17 4.03
CA ALA A 392 17.60 16.72 4.15
C ALA A 392 16.30 16.04 4.66
N GLU A 393 15.44 16.77 5.38
CA GLU A 393 14.21 16.21 5.94
C GLU A 393 13.21 15.77 4.85
N ILE A 394 13.20 16.44 3.68
CA ILE A 394 12.26 16.11 2.60
C ILE A 394 12.73 14.95 1.72
N VAL A 395 13.97 14.50 1.87
CA VAL A 395 14.52 13.42 1.05
C VAL A 395 14.32 12.09 1.76
N PRO A 396 13.50 11.17 1.21
CA PRO A 396 13.33 9.84 1.77
C PRO A 396 14.66 9.09 1.87
N TYR A 397 14.71 8.05 2.71
CA TYR A 397 15.91 7.22 2.79
C TYR A 397 16.12 6.45 1.48
N ILE A 398 17.01 6.98 0.66
CA ILE A 398 17.25 6.55 -0.73
C ILE A 398 17.57 5.04 -0.81
N PRO A 399 18.51 4.46 -0.01
CA PRO A 399 18.86 3.05 -0.19
C PRO A 399 17.66 2.13 0.01
N LEU A 400 16.82 2.39 1.00
CA LEU A 400 15.64 1.56 1.28
C LEU A 400 14.62 1.63 0.13
N CYS A 401 14.30 2.84 -0.34
CA CYS A 401 13.38 3.04 -1.46
C CYS A 401 13.93 2.39 -2.75
N PHE A 402 15.21 2.58 -3.02
CA PHE A 402 15.90 2.03 -4.19
C PHE A 402 15.86 0.50 -4.23
N TYR A 403 16.32 -0.15 -3.16
CA TYR A 403 16.38 -1.61 -3.13
C TYR A 403 14.99 -2.25 -3.03
N ALA A 404 14.07 -1.67 -2.26
CA ALA A 404 12.70 -2.18 -2.16
C ALA A 404 12.01 -2.19 -3.53
N PHE A 405 12.16 -1.12 -4.32
CA PHE A 405 11.60 -1.08 -5.66
C PHE A 405 12.17 -2.18 -6.58
N ARG A 406 13.50 -2.38 -6.57
CA ARG A 406 14.17 -3.44 -7.36
C ARG A 406 13.76 -4.83 -6.93
N VAL A 407 13.64 -5.07 -5.64
CA VAL A 407 13.16 -6.35 -5.09
C VAL A 407 11.72 -6.62 -5.54
N MET A 408 10.83 -5.63 -5.45
CA MET A 408 9.45 -5.76 -5.90
C MET A 408 9.37 -6.12 -7.40
N VAL A 409 10.02 -5.33 -8.26
CA VAL A 409 9.97 -5.51 -9.72
C VAL A 409 10.67 -6.79 -10.15
N GLY A 410 11.85 -7.07 -9.58
CA GLY A 410 12.65 -8.25 -9.92
C GLY A 410 11.93 -9.56 -9.55
N ILE A 411 11.39 -9.65 -8.34
CA ILE A 411 10.61 -10.82 -7.93
C ILE A 411 9.29 -10.90 -8.70
N GLY A 412 8.61 -9.78 -8.94
CA GLY A 412 7.39 -9.75 -9.74
C GLY A 412 7.60 -10.33 -11.15
N THR A 413 8.70 -9.97 -11.80
CA THR A 413 9.09 -10.51 -13.11
C THR A 413 9.41 -12.02 -13.00
N LEU A 414 10.13 -12.43 -11.97
CA LEU A 414 10.43 -13.85 -11.72
C LEU A 414 9.14 -14.67 -11.51
N LEU A 415 8.15 -14.13 -10.80
CA LEU A 415 6.86 -14.78 -10.58
C LEU A 415 6.09 -14.96 -11.87
N LEU A 416 6.05 -13.95 -12.75
CA LEU A 416 5.43 -14.10 -14.07
C LEU A 416 6.07 -15.24 -14.87
N LEU A 417 7.41 -15.28 -14.94
CA LEU A 417 8.14 -16.36 -15.61
C LEU A 417 7.84 -17.72 -14.98
N PHE A 418 7.79 -17.79 -13.66
CA PHE A 418 7.45 -19.02 -12.93
C PHE A 418 6.04 -19.50 -13.29
N PHE A 419 5.01 -18.62 -13.28
CA PHE A 419 3.64 -18.99 -13.62
C PHE A 419 3.51 -19.43 -15.09
N LEU A 420 4.23 -18.78 -16.02
CA LEU A 420 4.28 -19.20 -17.43
C LEU A 420 4.84 -20.62 -17.59
N VAL A 421 5.97 -20.91 -16.93
CA VAL A 421 6.59 -22.24 -16.96
C VAL A 421 5.68 -23.28 -16.31
N ALA A 422 5.14 -22.97 -15.11
CA ALA A 422 4.25 -23.87 -14.38
C ALA A 422 2.97 -24.15 -15.18
N GLY A 423 2.39 -23.12 -15.80
CA GLY A 423 1.22 -23.26 -16.69
C GLY A 423 1.54 -24.13 -17.91
N HIS A 424 2.66 -23.87 -18.59
CA HIS A 424 3.07 -24.70 -19.74
C HIS A 424 3.18 -26.18 -19.34
N VAL A 425 3.86 -26.46 -18.23
CA VAL A 425 4.01 -27.85 -17.73
C VAL A 425 2.66 -28.45 -17.33
N ALA A 426 1.80 -27.70 -16.65
CA ALA A 426 0.52 -28.20 -16.16
C ALA A 426 -0.48 -28.55 -17.28
N PHE A 427 -0.40 -27.86 -18.43
CA PHE A 427 -1.32 -28.08 -19.55
C PHE A 427 -0.76 -28.94 -20.69
N ARG A 428 0.57 -29.05 -20.80
CA ARG A 428 1.23 -29.76 -21.92
C ARG A 428 2.02 -31.00 -21.51
N MET A 429 2.31 -31.14 -20.22
CA MET A 429 3.15 -32.20 -19.69
C MET A 429 2.51 -32.84 -18.44
N ASP A 430 3.15 -33.85 -17.90
CA ASP A 430 2.77 -34.45 -16.63
C ASP A 430 3.37 -33.64 -15.46
N ILE A 431 2.58 -32.76 -14.86
CA ILE A 431 2.98 -31.87 -13.78
C ILE A 431 3.46 -32.63 -12.53
N SER A 432 3.14 -33.92 -12.38
CA SER A 432 3.56 -34.71 -11.21
C SER A 432 5.06 -35.08 -11.21
N LYS A 433 5.72 -34.97 -12.37
CA LYS A 433 7.11 -35.42 -12.57
C LYS A 433 8.19 -34.42 -12.18
N PRO A 434 8.11 -33.11 -12.53
CA PRO A 434 9.24 -32.17 -12.36
C PRO A 434 9.39 -31.72 -10.90
N ARG A 435 10.12 -32.48 -10.09
CA ARG A 435 10.35 -32.16 -8.66
C ARG A 435 10.92 -30.77 -8.44
N TRP A 436 11.78 -30.29 -9.35
CA TRP A 436 12.33 -28.93 -9.26
C TRP A 436 11.24 -27.86 -9.29
N LEU A 437 10.19 -28.05 -10.10
CA LEU A 437 9.08 -27.10 -10.19
C LEU A 437 8.25 -27.06 -8.91
N HIS A 438 8.07 -28.22 -8.26
CA HIS A 438 7.38 -28.29 -6.96
C HIS A 438 8.16 -27.59 -5.85
N ILE A 439 9.49 -27.75 -5.84
CA ILE A 439 10.38 -27.05 -4.90
C ILE A 439 10.35 -25.54 -5.19
N ALA A 440 10.44 -25.15 -6.47
CA ALA A 440 10.32 -23.76 -6.88
C ALA A 440 8.97 -23.17 -6.45
N ALA A 441 7.86 -23.88 -6.60
CA ALA A 441 6.55 -23.41 -6.14
C ALA A 441 6.53 -23.07 -4.64
N ILE A 442 7.16 -23.88 -3.80
CA ILE A 442 7.27 -23.61 -2.36
C ILE A 442 8.17 -22.39 -2.11
N ALA A 443 9.28 -22.28 -2.84
CA ALA A 443 10.22 -21.16 -2.68
C ALA A 443 9.64 -19.82 -3.19
N MET A 444 8.75 -19.85 -4.19
CA MET A 444 8.10 -18.63 -4.70
C MET A 444 7.15 -17.99 -3.66
N LEU A 445 6.59 -18.74 -2.74
CA LEU A 445 5.65 -18.20 -1.75
C LEU A 445 6.29 -17.11 -0.85
N PRO A 446 7.38 -17.36 -0.12
CA PRO A 446 8.03 -16.30 0.66
C PRO A 446 8.55 -15.15 -0.22
N LEU A 447 9.04 -15.42 -1.42
CA LEU A 447 9.46 -14.37 -2.35
C LEU A 447 8.28 -13.48 -2.76
N THR A 448 7.09 -14.04 -2.95
CA THR A 448 5.89 -13.26 -3.27
C THR A 448 5.52 -12.29 -2.14
N TYR A 449 5.60 -12.72 -0.89
CA TYR A 449 5.40 -11.84 0.27
C TYR A 449 6.48 -10.76 0.35
N ILE A 450 7.75 -11.11 0.16
CA ILE A 450 8.85 -10.13 0.12
C ILE A 450 8.62 -9.07 -0.94
N ALA A 451 8.17 -9.44 -2.14
CA ALA A 451 7.86 -8.49 -3.20
C ALA A 451 6.68 -7.57 -2.82
N SER A 452 5.64 -8.14 -2.22
CA SER A 452 4.45 -7.40 -1.79
C SER A 452 4.77 -6.39 -0.67
N GLU A 453 5.54 -6.80 0.34
CA GLU A 453 6.01 -5.90 1.41
C GLU A 453 6.98 -4.83 0.88
N ALA A 454 7.87 -5.19 -0.04
CA ALA A 454 8.76 -4.23 -0.69
C ALA A 454 7.97 -3.13 -1.43
N GLY A 455 6.85 -3.45 -2.05
CA GLY A 455 5.94 -2.47 -2.65
C GLY A 455 5.39 -1.47 -1.63
N TRP A 456 4.96 -1.94 -0.45
CA TRP A 456 4.52 -1.07 0.64
C TRP A 456 5.66 -0.24 1.22
N ILE A 457 6.86 -0.80 1.36
CA ILE A 457 8.03 -0.02 1.78
C ILE A 457 8.27 1.16 0.82
N VAL A 458 8.24 0.93 -0.49
CA VAL A 458 8.37 2.01 -1.48
C VAL A 458 7.25 3.04 -1.33
N ALA A 459 6.01 2.58 -1.18
CA ALA A 459 4.85 3.47 -1.08
C ALA A 459 4.92 4.38 0.16
N GLU A 460 5.29 3.82 1.32
CA GLU A 460 5.20 4.49 2.62
C GLU A 460 6.52 5.18 3.02
N MET A 461 7.67 4.56 2.78
CA MET A 461 8.96 5.20 3.05
C MET A 461 9.30 6.26 2.01
N GLY A 462 8.89 6.04 0.74
CA GLY A 462 9.08 7.03 -0.32
C GLY A 462 8.25 8.30 -0.17
N ARG A 463 7.23 8.34 0.67
CA ARG A 463 6.46 9.55 0.97
C ARG A 463 6.95 10.33 2.18
N GLN A 464 7.94 9.82 2.92
CA GLN A 464 8.48 10.56 4.06
C GLN A 464 9.08 11.89 3.61
N PRO A 465 8.96 12.97 4.43
CA PRO A 465 8.47 13.01 5.82
C PRO A 465 6.94 13.16 5.97
N TRP A 466 6.18 13.00 4.91
CA TRP A 466 4.77 13.36 4.88
C TRP A 466 3.85 12.27 5.47
N ALA A 467 2.99 12.65 6.39
CA ALA A 467 1.78 11.92 6.73
C ALA A 467 0.67 12.23 5.69
N ILE A 468 0.54 13.50 5.30
CA ILE A 468 -0.27 13.95 4.17
C ILE A 468 0.63 14.79 3.28
N GLN A 469 0.74 14.40 2.03
CA GLN A 469 1.66 15.00 1.07
C GLN A 469 1.55 16.53 1.07
N ASP A 470 2.67 17.21 1.28
CA ASP A 470 2.87 18.67 1.30
C ASP A 470 2.07 19.44 2.38
N MET A 471 1.14 18.79 3.08
CA MET A 471 0.24 19.43 4.06
C MET A 471 0.61 19.13 5.51
N LEU A 472 0.94 17.88 5.83
CA LEU A 472 1.16 17.47 7.22
C LEU A 472 2.37 16.54 7.33
N PRO A 473 3.48 16.99 7.89
CA PRO A 473 4.61 16.10 8.16
C PRO A 473 4.30 15.16 9.33
N VAL A 474 4.97 13.99 9.35
CA VAL A 474 4.79 12.95 10.36
C VAL A 474 4.93 13.49 11.79
N GLY A 475 5.92 14.37 12.03
CA GLY A 475 6.13 14.96 13.34
C GLY A 475 4.95 15.78 13.88
N ALA A 476 4.15 16.39 12.98
CA ALA A 476 2.95 17.14 13.35
C ALA A 476 1.70 16.25 13.46
N ALA A 477 1.76 15.04 12.91
CA ALA A 477 0.62 14.11 12.82
C ALA A 477 0.47 13.22 14.07
N VAL A 478 1.58 12.98 14.80
CA VAL A 478 1.63 12.09 15.97
C VAL A 478 0.91 12.70 17.16
N SER A 479 0.31 11.85 17.99
CA SER A 479 -0.33 12.23 19.26
C SER A 479 0.69 12.76 20.26
N ASP A 480 0.25 13.66 21.14
CA ASP A 480 1.07 14.15 22.27
C ASP A 480 1.06 13.12 23.41
N ILE A 481 1.84 12.06 23.23
CA ILE A 481 2.01 10.95 24.19
C ILE A 481 3.50 10.66 24.40
N GLY A 482 3.85 10.19 25.62
CA GLY A 482 5.24 9.89 25.95
C GLY A 482 5.78 8.67 25.21
N SER A 483 7.04 8.73 24.77
CA SER A 483 7.75 7.66 24.05
C SER A 483 7.71 6.30 24.76
N ALA A 484 7.78 6.26 26.09
CA ALA A 484 7.71 5.03 26.87
C ALA A 484 6.37 4.30 26.72
N SER A 485 5.26 5.04 26.63
CA SER A 485 3.92 4.46 26.43
C SER A 485 3.81 3.81 25.06
N VAL A 486 4.28 4.48 24.01
CA VAL A 486 4.26 3.96 22.64
C VAL A 486 5.20 2.76 22.49
N ALA A 487 6.41 2.83 23.07
CA ALA A 487 7.34 1.70 23.09
C ALA A 487 6.73 0.47 23.79
N THR A 488 6.02 0.66 24.90
CA THR A 488 5.35 -0.43 25.61
C THR A 488 4.30 -1.11 24.72
N THR A 489 3.42 -0.32 24.06
CA THR A 489 2.41 -0.87 23.13
C THR A 489 3.03 -1.52 21.90
N PHE A 490 4.14 -0.99 21.39
CA PHE A 490 4.91 -1.63 20.32
C PHE A 490 5.33 -3.06 20.68
N PHE A 491 5.95 -3.27 21.84
CA PHE A 491 6.38 -4.61 22.24
C PHE A 491 5.21 -5.55 22.56
N ILE A 492 4.10 -5.03 23.09
CA ILE A 492 2.87 -5.82 23.27
C ILE A 492 2.33 -6.28 21.92
N PHE A 493 2.25 -5.40 20.93
CA PHE A 493 1.77 -5.73 19.58
C PHE A 493 2.73 -6.67 18.85
N LEU A 494 4.04 -6.47 18.98
CA LEU A 494 5.03 -7.40 18.42
C LEU A 494 4.81 -8.83 18.95
N ALA A 495 4.65 -8.98 20.26
CA ALA A 495 4.39 -10.29 20.86
C ALA A 495 3.04 -10.87 20.43
N LEU A 496 1.98 -10.05 20.39
CA LEU A 496 0.64 -10.46 19.98
C LEU A 496 0.61 -10.92 18.51
N PHE A 497 1.10 -10.09 17.58
CA PHE A 497 1.08 -10.40 16.15
C PHE A 497 1.97 -11.58 15.81
N THR A 498 3.15 -11.68 16.43
CA THR A 498 4.01 -12.87 16.27
C THR A 498 3.29 -14.13 16.73
N THR A 499 2.59 -14.07 17.86
CA THR A 499 1.79 -15.20 18.36
C THR A 499 0.67 -15.56 17.38
N LEU A 500 -0.09 -14.58 16.89
CA LEU A 500 -1.15 -14.82 15.89
C LEU A 500 -0.61 -15.46 14.63
N LEU A 501 0.51 -14.98 14.10
CA LEU A 501 1.16 -15.53 12.90
C LEU A 501 1.63 -16.98 13.13
N VAL A 502 2.26 -17.27 14.27
CA VAL A 502 2.69 -18.64 14.62
C VAL A 502 1.49 -19.57 14.74
N VAL A 503 0.41 -19.13 15.37
CA VAL A 503 -0.83 -19.90 15.52
C VAL A 503 -1.45 -20.15 14.15
N GLU A 504 -1.56 -19.15 13.29
CA GLU A 504 -2.08 -19.30 11.94
C GLU A 504 -1.29 -20.31 11.12
N ILE A 505 0.04 -20.13 11.02
CA ILE A 505 0.91 -21.04 10.28
C ILE A 505 0.76 -22.47 10.81
N SER A 506 0.69 -22.66 12.13
CA SER A 506 0.51 -23.96 12.76
C SER A 506 -0.83 -24.61 12.37
N ILE A 507 -1.93 -23.84 12.40
CA ILE A 507 -3.26 -24.32 12.00
C ILE A 507 -3.29 -24.63 10.50
N MET A 508 -2.77 -23.74 9.66
CA MET A 508 -2.69 -23.95 8.21
C MET A 508 -1.91 -25.21 7.85
N LEU A 509 -0.71 -25.37 8.41
CA LEU A 509 0.09 -26.58 8.20
C LEU A 509 -0.61 -27.85 8.66
N LYS A 510 -1.35 -27.79 9.77
CA LYS A 510 -2.18 -28.91 10.25
C LYS A 510 -3.31 -29.24 9.27
N GLN A 511 -3.99 -28.25 8.74
CA GLN A 511 -5.05 -28.44 7.73
C GLN A 511 -4.49 -29.00 6.42
N ILE A 512 -3.37 -28.45 5.93
CA ILE A 512 -2.67 -28.95 4.73
C ILE A 512 -2.22 -30.41 4.93
N LYS A 513 -1.71 -30.77 6.11
CA LYS A 513 -1.28 -32.15 6.40
C LYS A 513 -2.44 -33.13 6.49
N LYS A 514 -3.64 -32.68 6.87
CA LYS A 514 -4.84 -33.54 6.87
C LYS A 514 -5.30 -33.86 5.45
N GLY A 515 -5.24 -32.91 4.57
CA GLY A 515 -5.63 -33.04 3.16
C GLY A 515 -7.04 -32.65 2.92
#